data_738ee7d577e2840d1e9c1d854e632f6b
#
_entry.id   738ee7d577e2840d1e9c1d854e632f6b
#
_cell.length_a   1.000
_cell.length_b   1.000
_cell.length_c   1.000
_cell.angle_alpha   90.00
_cell.angle_beta   90.00
_cell.angle_gamma   90.00
#
_symmetry.space_group_name_H-M   'P 1'
#
loop_
_entity.id
_entity.type
_entity.pdbx_description
1 polymer ?
#
loop_
_entity_poly.entity_id
_entity_poly.type
_entity_poly.pdbx_seq_one_letter_code
_entity_poly.pdbx_strand_id
1 'polypeptide(L)'
;DELGLAFDKTVNERLKGVSRERSFEIILEVNGAQETFLSEDKAKFIDKKNEYYKALIKQVTSKDILPGVMDFLNESKKQGILLAVASASKNARTVLEGLGILSMFDYVADASKIRYTKPDPEVFIDCMEHLKLQPWECIAFEDAAAGIEAIQAANIAAVGIGASVKPAVPDVFLDNTEELSIEKIENLLYK
;
A
#
# COMPACT_ATOMS: atom_id res chain seq x y z
N ASP A 1 20.37 -4.13 -11.35
CA ASP A 1 21.63 -4.07 -12.14
C ASP A 1 22.37 -5.41 -12.20
N GLU A 2 22.33 -6.27 -11.17
CA GLU A 2 23.05 -7.56 -11.15
C GLU A 2 22.58 -8.55 -12.23
N LEU A 3 21.32 -8.47 -12.64
CA LEU A 3 20.74 -9.37 -13.63
C LEU A 3 20.74 -8.79 -15.06
N GLY A 4 21.25 -7.57 -15.23
CA GLY A 4 21.24 -6.88 -16.52
C GLY A 4 19.84 -6.56 -17.06
N LEU A 5 18.80 -6.63 -16.22
CA LEU A 5 17.43 -6.35 -16.61
C LEU A 5 17.15 -4.84 -16.61
N ALA A 6 16.47 -4.35 -17.64
CA ALA A 6 16.04 -2.96 -17.69
C ALA A 6 14.99 -2.69 -16.58
N PHE A 7 15.22 -1.62 -15.83
CA PHE A 7 14.34 -1.20 -14.74
C PHE A 7 14.33 0.33 -14.68
N ASP A 8 13.18 0.91 -14.85
CA ASP A 8 12.97 2.35 -14.82
C ASP A 8 11.80 2.72 -13.90
N LYS A 9 11.50 4.00 -13.81
CA LYS A 9 10.40 4.53 -13.01
C LYS A 9 9.05 3.98 -13.44
N THR A 10 8.83 3.78 -14.75
CA THR A 10 7.59 3.26 -15.31
C THR A 10 7.35 1.81 -14.89
N VAL A 11 8.40 0.99 -14.96
CA VAL A 11 8.34 -0.40 -14.46
C VAL A 11 8.09 -0.40 -12.96
N ASN A 12 8.76 0.48 -12.19
CA ASN A 12 8.58 0.58 -10.74
C ASN A 12 7.13 0.90 -10.34
N GLU A 13 6.43 1.78 -11.07
CA GLU A 13 5.02 2.06 -10.80
C GLU A 13 4.12 0.82 -10.89
N ARG A 14 4.43 -0.10 -11.83
CA ARG A 14 3.69 -1.37 -11.98
C ARG A 14 3.93 -2.36 -10.83
N LEU A 15 4.95 -2.15 -10.00
CA LEU A 15 5.27 -3.01 -8.86
C LEU A 15 4.56 -2.61 -7.57
N LYS A 16 3.91 -1.45 -7.55
CA LYS A 16 3.20 -0.97 -6.37
C LYS A 16 1.96 -1.81 -6.10
N GLY A 17 1.73 -2.13 -4.83
CA GLY A 17 0.54 -2.85 -4.36
C GLY A 17 0.49 -4.35 -4.67
N VAL A 18 1.48 -4.91 -5.40
CA VAL A 18 1.52 -6.34 -5.75
C VAL A 18 2.51 -7.13 -4.87
N SER A 19 2.42 -8.48 -4.90
CA SER A 19 3.35 -9.35 -4.16
C SER A 19 4.78 -9.25 -4.68
N ARG A 20 5.75 -9.75 -3.90
CA ARG A 20 7.17 -9.79 -4.30
C ARG A 20 7.39 -10.67 -5.52
N GLU A 21 6.72 -11.80 -5.55
CA GLU A 21 6.73 -12.77 -6.64
C GLU A 21 6.19 -12.12 -7.91
N ARG A 22 5.02 -11.48 -7.82
CA ARG A 22 4.41 -10.77 -8.95
C ARG A 22 5.27 -9.59 -9.42
N SER A 23 5.89 -8.86 -8.50
CA SER A 23 6.84 -7.78 -8.83
C SER A 23 8.00 -8.30 -9.67
N PHE A 24 8.57 -9.46 -9.33
CA PHE A 24 9.67 -10.05 -10.09
C PHE A 24 9.22 -10.54 -11.46
N GLU A 25 8.04 -11.18 -11.55
CA GLU A 25 7.44 -11.59 -12.82
C GLU A 25 7.22 -10.40 -13.77
N ILE A 26 6.68 -9.28 -13.27
CA ILE A 26 6.50 -8.05 -14.07
C ILE A 26 7.85 -7.56 -14.63
N ILE A 27 8.92 -7.60 -13.84
CA ILE A 27 10.26 -7.23 -14.31
C ILE A 27 10.71 -8.17 -15.42
N LEU A 28 10.51 -9.47 -15.27
CA LEU A 28 10.86 -10.45 -16.30
C LEU A 28 10.02 -10.28 -17.57
N GLU A 29 8.71 -10.03 -17.45
CA GLU A 29 7.81 -9.78 -18.58
C GLU A 29 8.27 -8.58 -19.42
N VAL A 30 8.59 -7.45 -18.77
CA VAL A 30 9.05 -6.24 -19.44
C VAL A 30 10.35 -6.47 -20.21
N ASN A 31 11.18 -7.40 -19.73
CA ASN A 31 12.47 -7.71 -20.34
C ASN A 31 12.43 -8.93 -21.28
N GLY A 32 11.27 -9.57 -21.49
CA GLY A 32 11.17 -10.79 -22.29
C GLY A 32 11.96 -11.97 -21.72
N ALA A 33 12.16 -11.99 -20.38
CA ALA A 33 13.06 -12.90 -19.67
C ALA A 33 12.35 -13.95 -18.80
N GLN A 34 11.05 -14.21 -19.05
CA GLN A 34 10.23 -15.09 -18.20
C GLN A 34 10.81 -16.50 -18.06
N GLU A 35 11.38 -17.03 -19.15
CA GLU A 35 11.97 -18.37 -19.21
C GLU A 35 13.48 -18.40 -18.92
N THR A 36 14.08 -17.25 -18.62
CA THR A 36 15.56 -17.14 -18.43
C THR A 36 16.03 -17.76 -17.13
N PHE A 37 15.18 -17.76 -16.10
CA PHE A 37 15.55 -18.17 -14.76
C PHE A 37 14.70 -19.35 -14.29
N LEU A 38 15.36 -20.33 -13.64
CA LEU A 38 14.68 -21.44 -12.97
C LEU A 38 13.92 -20.92 -11.73
N SER A 39 12.87 -21.64 -11.33
CA SER A 39 12.06 -21.26 -10.15
C SER A 39 12.88 -21.08 -8.89
N GLU A 40 13.90 -21.92 -8.68
CA GLU A 40 14.80 -21.80 -7.53
C GLU A 40 15.66 -20.52 -7.56
N ASP A 41 16.09 -20.09 -8.73
CA ASP A 41 16.86 -18.86 -8.89
C ASP A 41 15.97 -17.63 -8.71
N LYS A 42 14.74 -17.67 -9.23
CA LYS A 42 13.72 -16.62 -8.99
C LYS A 42 13.51 -16.42 -7.50
N ALA A 43 13.34 -17.49 -6.72
CA ALA A 43 13.18 -17.44 -5.26
C ALA A 43 14.40 -16.78 -4.58
N LYS A 44 15.62 -17.19 -4.95
CA LYS A 44 16.85 -16.59 -4.40
C LYS A 44 16.96 -15.09 -4.65
N PHE A 45 16.59 -14.63 -5.86
CA PHE A 45 16.63 -13.19 -6.20
C PHE A 45 15.58 -12.39 -5.42
N ILE A 46 14.38 -12.95 -5.25
CA ILE A 46 13.30 -12.34 -4.43
C ILE A 46 13.78 -12.22 -2.98
N ASP A 47 14.37 -13.28 -2.42
CA ASP A 47 14.87 -13.26 -1.05
C ASP A 47 16.03 -12.27 -0.88
N LYS A 48 16.98 -12.24 -1.82
CA LYS A 48 18.09 -11.29 -1.80
C LYS A 48 17.60 -9.84 -1.83
N LYS A 49 16.66 -9.52 -2.73
CA LYS A 49 16.01 -8.20 -2.75
C LYS A 49 15.35 -7.86 -1.42
N ASN A 50 14.68 -8.83 -0.81
CA ASN A 50 14.02 -8.64 0.47
C ASN A 50 15.01 -8.37 1.61
N GLU A 51 16.17 -9.01 1.64
CA GLU A 51 17.21 -8.72 2.65
C GLU A 51 17.76 -7.29 2.48
N TYR A 52 18.00 -6.83 1.25
CA TYR A 52 18.34 -5.42 1.01
C TYR A 52 17.25 -4.47 1.51
N TYR A 53 15.99 -4.78 1.21
CA TYR A 53 14.86 -3.97 1.67
C TYR A 53 14.77 -3.93 3.20
N LYS A 54 14.94 -5.07 3.89
CA LYS A 54 14.99 -5.12 5.34
C LYS A 54 16.11 -4.27 5.95
N ALA A 55 17.26 -4.21 5.30
CA ALA A 55 18.36 -3.35 5.75
C ALA A 55 18.02 -1.86 5.60
N LEU A 56 17.33 -1.48 4.52
CA LEU A 56 16.90 -0.10 4.28
C LEU A 56 15.82 0.35 5.26
N ILE A 57 14.79 -0.47 5.49
CA ILE A 57 13.68 -0.08 6.40
C ILE A 57 14.11 0.03 7.85
N LYS A 58 15.23 -0.58 8.27
CA LYS A 58 15.81 -0.37 9.61
C LYS A 58 16.33 1.05 9.82
N GLN A 59 16.54 1.82 8.73
CA GLN A 59 17.00 3.20 8.79
C GLN A 59 15.83 4.20 8.82
N VAL A 60 14.60 3.70 8.63
CA VAL A 60 13.39 4.54 8.64
C VAL A 60 13.18 5.11 10.05
N THR A 61 12.85 6.38 10.10
CA THR A 61 12.63 7.15 11.32
C THR A 61 11.38 8.04 11.19
N SER A 62 10.95 8.70 12.26
CA SER A 62 9.84 9.65 12.22
C SER A 62 10.04 10.81 11.23
N LYS A 63 11.27 11.09 10.79
CA LYS A 63 11.58 12.12 9.78
C LYS A 63 11.15 11.73 8.37
N ASP A 64 10.91 10.44 8.15
CA ASP A 64 10.49 9.90 6.86
C ASP A 64 8.96 9.88 6.70
N ILE A 65 8.23 10.34 7.72
CA ILE A 65 6.77 10.53 7.63
C ILE A 65 6.49 11.66 6.63
N LEU A 66 5.62 11.36 5.65
CA LEU A 66 5.26 12.34 4.63
C LEU A 66 4.51 13.54 5.24
N PRO A 67 4.68 14.74 4.68
CA PRO A 67 3.97 15.94 5.15
C PRO A 67 2.45 15.73 5.22
N GLY A 68 1.80 16.31 6.22
CA GLY A 68 0.34 16.21 6.45
C GLY A 68 -0.13 14.92 7.12
N VAL A 69 0.64 13.81 7.02
CA VAL A 69 0.21 12.50 7.56
C VAL A 69 0.04 12.52 9.07
N MET A 70 0.98 13.07 9.82
CA MET A 70 0.88 13.11 11.30
C MET A 70 -0.30 13.94 11.78
N ASP A 71 -0.57 15.07 11.15
CA ASP A 71 -1.69 15.93 11.51
C ASP A 71 -3.02 15.22 11.25
N PHE A 72 -3.13 14.56 10.10
CA PHE A 72 -4.29 13.75 9.74
C PHE A 72 -4.53 12.58 10.72
N LEU A 73 -3.50 11.80 11.06
CA LEU A 73 -3.62 10.69 12.01
C LEU A 73 -4.02 11.19 13.41
N ASN A 74 -3.42 12.29 13.88
CA ASN A 74 -3.75 12.89 15.16
C ASN A 74 -5.19 13.40 15.20
N GLU A 75 -5.65 14.05 14.15
CA GLU A 75 -7.03 14.54 14.05
C GLU A 75 -8.02 13.38 14.01
N SER A 76 -7.73 12.33 13.24
CA SER A 76 -8.54 11.11 13.20
C SER A 76 -8.70 10.48 14.60
N LYS A 77 -7.62 10.37 15.36
CA LYS A 77 -7.66 9.82 16.73
C LYS A 77 -8.45 10.72 17.67
N LYS A 78 -8.36 12.05 17.58
CA LYS A 78 -9.16 12.99 18.39
C LYS A 78 -10.65 12.84 18.15
N GLN A 79 -11.05 12.54 16.89
CA GLN A 79 -12.44 12.31 16.51
C GLN A 79 -12.91 10.89 16.80
N GLY A 80 -12.05 10.01 17.35
CA GLY A 80 -12.39 8.62 17.65
C GLY A 80 -12.49 7.72 16.44
N ILE A 81 -11.93 8.12 15.29
CA ILE A 81 -11.87 7.32 14.07
C ILE A 81 -10.89 6.17 14.28
N LEU A 82 -11.31 4.95 13.95
CA LEU A 82 -10.47 3.77 13.98
C LEU A 82 -9.52 3.78 12.76
N LEU A 83 -8.27 3.44 12.98
CA LEU A 83 -7.23 3.46 11.97
C LEU A 83 -6.71 2.04 11.70
N ALA A 84 -6.65 1.64 10.43
CA ALA A 84 -6.08 0.37 10.03
C ALA A 84 -5.05 0.52 8.89
N VAL A 85 -4.11 -0.41 8.81
CA VAL A 85 -3.15 -0.51 7.71
C VAL A 85 -3.43 -1.75 6.89
N ALA A 86 -3.94 -1.57 5.67
CA ALA A 86 -4.22 -2.60 4.68
C ALA A 86 -2.99 -2.80 3.76
N SER A 87 -1.98 -3.52 4.23
CA SER A 87 -0.73 -3.74 3.50
C SER A 87 -0.47 -5.20 3.22
N ALA A 88 -0.12 -5.52 1.96
CA ALA A 88 0.38 -6.84 1.56
C ALA A 88 1.87 -7.06 1.92
N SER A 89 2.52 -6.10 2.55
CA SER A 89 3.93 -6.22 2.95
C SER A 89 4.09 -6.89 4.31
N LYS A 90 4.81 -8.00 4.36
CA LYS A 90 5.23 -8.66 5.62
C LYS A 90 6.10 -7.76 6.52
N ASN A 91 6.59 -6.64 5.99
CA ASN A 91 7.43 -5.70 6.71
C ASN A 91 6.67 -4.44 7.18
N ALA A 92 5.34 -4.37 6.99
CA ALA A 92 4.55 -3.19 7.34
C ALA A 92 4.73 -2.75 8.80
N ARG A 93 4.65 -3.70 9.74
CA ARG A 93 4.87 -3.41 11.17
C ARG A 93 6.25 -2.82 11.45
N THR A 94 7.31 -3.38 10.86
CA THR A 94 8.68 -2.88 11.04
C THR A 94 8.83 -1.44 10.53
N VAL A 95 8.18 -1.10 9.42
CA VAL A 95 8.17 0.28 8.91
C VAL A 95 7.43 1.21 9.87
N LEU A 96 6.24 0.82 10.33
CA LEU A 96 5.45 1.63 11.27
C LEU A 96 6.15 1.81 12.63
N GLU A 97 6.88 0.79 13.10
CA GLU A 97 7.74 0.87 14.29
C GLU A 97 8.89 1.87 14.08
N GLY A 98 9.58 1.79 12.94
CA GLY A 98 10.64 2.74 12.58
C GLY A 98 10.15 4.18 12.49
N LEU A 99 8.96 4.40 11.92
CA LEU A 99 8.29 5.70 11.88
C LEU A 99 7.79 6.16 13.26
N GLY A 100 7.69 5.27 14.25
CA GLY A 100 7.18 5.59 15.59
C GLY A 100 5.65 5.77 15.65
N ILE A 101 4.90 5.27 14.65
CA ILE A 101 3.45 5.46 14.54
C ILE A 101 2.64 4.17 14.66
N LEU A 102 3.25 3.03 14.92
CA LEU A 102 2.53 1.75 15.00
C LEU A 102 1.38 1.80 16.02
N SER A 103 1.56 2.44 17.16
CA SER A 103 0.55 2.55 18.22
C SER A 103 -0.65 3.44 17.87
N MET A 104 -0.60 4.16 16.76
CA MET A 104 -1.73 4.96 16.29
C MET A 104 -2.80 4.11 15.60
N PHE A 105 -2.42 2.92 15.12
CA PHE A 105 -3.32 2.05 14.37
C PHE A 105 -3.98 1.01 15.30
N ASP A 106 -5.29 0.87 15.15
CA ASP A 106 -6.10 -0.10 15.89
C ASP A 106 -5.94 -1.50 15.29
N TYR A 107 -5.60 -1.56 13.98
CA TYR A 107 -5.27 -2.82 13.30
C TYR A 107 -4.20 -2.65 12.22
N VAL A 108 -3.38 -3.67 12.04
CA VAL A 108 -2.43 -3.80 10.92
C VAL A 108 -2.61 -5.19 10.34
N ALA A 109 -3.08 -5.28 9.10
CA ALA A 109 -3.33 -6.54 8.41
C ALA A 109 -2.07 -7.43 8.40
N ASP A 110 -2.27 -8.71 8.68
CA ASP A 110 -1.20 -9.70 8.63
C ASP A 110 -1.05 -10.23 7.21
N ALA A 111 -0.09 -9.69 6.48
CA ALA A 111 0.18 -10.07 5.09
C ALA A 111 0.47 -11.58 4.90
N SER A 112 0.77 -12.34 5.97
CA SER A 112 0.97 -13.80 5.88
C SER A 112 -0.35 -14.57 5.80
N LYS A 113 -1.46 -13.94 6.17
CA LYS A 113 -2.82 -14.51 6.13
C LYS A 113 -3.59 -14.13 4.88
N ILE A 114 -3.16 -13.07 4.19
CA ILE A 114 -3.79 -12.60 2.95
C ILE A 114 -3.35 -13.52 1.80
N ARG A 115 -4.32 -14.15 1.13
CA ARG A 115 -4.09 -15.10 0.03
C ARG A 115 -3.94 -14.40 -1.31
N TYR A 116 -4.75 -13.39 -1.52
CA TYR A 116 -4.81 -12.65 -2.78
C TYR A 116 -4.31 -11.22 -2.58
N THR A 117 -3.43 -10.78 -3.47
CA THR A 117 -2.89 -9.41 -3.43
C THR A 117 -3.76 -8.47 -4.26
N LYS A 118 -3.66 -7.17 -4.01
CA LYS A 118 -4.31 -6.12 -4.81
C LYS A 118 -4.10 -6.41 -6.32
N PRO A 119 -5.14 -6.34 -7.16
CA PRO A 119 -6.43 -5.66 -6.95
C PRO A 119 -7.53 -6.48 -6.22
N ASP A 120 -7.23 -7.64 -5.66
CA ASP A 120 -8.19 -8.37 -4.83
C ASP A 120 -8.49 -7.59 -3.54
N PRO A 121 -9.78 -7.49 -3.11
CA PRO A 121 -10.18 -6.72 -1.94
C PRO A 121 -9.83 -7.36 -0.58
N GLU A 122 -9.29 -8.58 -0.53
CA GLU A 122 -9.14 -9.40 0.68
C GLU A 122 -8.49 -8.62 1.84
N VAL A 123 -7.44 -7.83 1.59
CA VAL A 123 -6.75 -7.09 2.65
C VAL A 123 -7.61 -5.97 3.27
N PHE A 124 -8.50 -5.36 2.50
CA PHE A 124 -9.44 -4.36 3.01
C PHE A 124 -10.59 -5.00 3.75
N ILE A 125 -11.09 -6.13 3.27
CA ILE A 125 -12.11 -6.93 3.94
C ILE A 125 -11.59 -7.42 5.29
N ASP A 126 -10.36 -7.94 5.36
CA ASP A 126 -9.70 -8.35 6.61
C ASP A 126 -9.64 -7.19 7.64
N CYS A 127 -9.31 -5.97 7.21
CA CYS A 127 -9.34 -4.80 8.08
C CYS A 127 -10.74 -4.49 8.60
N MET A 128 -11.76 -4.48 7.73
CA MET A 128 -13.15 -4.22 8.12
C MET A 128 -13.68 -5.27 9.10
N GLU A 129 -13.45 -6.54 8.81
CA GLU A 129 -13.89 -7.65 9.69
C GLU A 129 -13.25 -7.55 11.07
N HIS A 130 -11.97 -7.23 11.14
CA HIS A 130 -11.24 -7.08 12.39
C HIS A 130 -11.78 -5.92 13.22
N LEU A 131 -12.05 -4.79 12.59
CA LEU A 131 -12.60 -3.60 13.23
C LEU A 131 -14.13 -3.67 13.42
N LYS A 132 -14.80 -4.70 12.87
CA LYS A 132 -16.26 -4.90 12.90
C LYS A 132 -17.02 -3.74 12.25
N LEU A 133 -16.50 -3.23 11.15
CA LEU A 133 -17.08 -2.13 10.38
C LEU A 133 -17.69 -2.64 9.08
N GLN A 134 -18.68 -1.88 8.57
CA GLN A 134 -19.27 -2.11 7.26
C GLN A 134 -18.59 -1.21 6.20
N PRO A 135 -18.65 -1.57 4.90
CA PRO A 135 -17.99 -0.79 3.85
C PRO A 135 -18.34 0.71 3.85
N TRP A 136 -19.59 1.06 4.11
CA TRP A 136 -20.07 2.45 4.13
C TRP A 136 -19.64 3.25 5.37
N GLU A 137 -19.03 2.59 6.37
CA GLU A 137 -18.43 3.21 7.56
C GLU A 137 -16.94 3.46 7.37
N CYS A 138 -16.39 3.10 6.19
CA CYS A 138 -14.97 3.11 5.92
C CYS A 138 -14.61 4.04 4.76
N ILE A 139 -13.43 4.63 4.87
CA ILE A 139 -12.74 5.34 3.79
C ILE A 139 -11.33 4.73 3.70
N ALA A 140 -10.88 4.41 2.50
CA ALA A 140 -9.53 3.86 2.32
C ALA A 140 -8.68 4.75 1.40
N PHE A 141 -7.39 4.83 1.71
CA PHE A 141 -6.40 5.66 1.04
C PHE A 141 -5.40 4.78 0.30
N GLU A 142 -5.04 5.17 -0.91
CA GLU A 142 -4.11 4.43 -1.76
C GLU A 142 -3.31 5.33 -2.71
N ASP A 143 -2.09 4.87 -3.04
CA ASP A 143 -1.19 5.54 -3.99
C ASP A 143 -0.95 4.71 -5.27
N ALA A 144 -1.61 3.57 -5.42
CA ALA A 144 -1.49 2.66 -6.56
C ALA A 144 -2.84 2.32 -7.19
N ALA A 145 -2.91 2.22 -8.53
CA ALA A 145 -4.14 1.90 -9.25
C ALA A 145 -4.75 0.57 -8.79
N ALA A 146 -3.93 -0.49 -8.66
CA ALA A 146 -4.40 -1.79 -8.18
C ALA A 146 -4.99 -1.74 -6.74
N GLY A 147 -4.52 -0.80 -5.92
CA GLY A 147 -5.09 -0.59 -4.59
C GLY A 147 -6.43 0.12 -4.63
N ILE A 148 -6.61 1.11 -5.52
CA ILE A 148 -7.92 1.75 -5.74
C ILE A 148 -8.94 0.73 -6.25
N GLU A 149 -8.57 -0.13 -7.21
CA GLU A 149 -9.43 -1.21 -7.71
C GLU A 149 -9.84 -2.16 -6.57
N ALA A 150 -8.91 -2.51 -5.67
CA ALA A 150 -9.19 -3.36 -4.51
C ALA A 150 -10.14 -2.69 -3.50
N ILE A 151 -9.99 -1.38 -3.23
CA ILE A 151 -10.89 -0.61 -2.36
C ILE A 151 -12.30 -0.58 -2.95
N GLN A 152 -12.42 -0.30 -4.24
CA GLN A 152 -13.70 -0.28 -4.96
C GLN A 152 -14.37 -1.65 -4.98
N ALA A 153 -13.58 -2.73 -5.17
CA ALA A 153 -14.07 -4.10 -5.09
C ALA A 153 -14.56 -4.49 -3.68
N ALA A 154 -14.03 -3.86 -2.63
CA ALA A 154 -14.50 -3.98 -1.26
C ALA A 154 -15.74 -3.11 -0.96
N ASN A 155 -16.23 -2.31 -1.92
CA ASN A 155 -17.30 -1.32 -1.77
C ASN A 155 -17.00 -0.22 -0.73
N ILE A 156 -15.73 0.13 -0.55
CA ILE A 156 -15.27 1.20 0.34
C ILE A 156 -15.06 2.46 -0.49
N ALA A 157 -15.31 3.64 0.09
CA ALA A 157 -14.98 4.91 -0.54
C ALA A 157 -13.46 5.06 -0.72
N ALA A 158 -13.01 5.31 -1.95
CA ALA A 158 -11.60 5.33 -2.34
C ALA A 158 -11.04 6.76 -2.42
N VAL A 159 -10.03 7.06 -1.62
CA VAL A 159 -9.23 8.29 -1.71
C VAL A 159 -7.87 7.95 -2.33
N GLY A 160 -7.67 8.42 -3.55
CA GLY A 160 -6.43 8.23 -4.28
C GLY A 160 -5.45 9.38 -4.06
N ILE A 161 -4.17 9.07 -3.83
CA ILE A 161 -3.11 10.05 -3.59
C ILE A 161 -2.02 9.92 -4.66
N GLY A 162 -1.75 11.02 -5.37
CA GLY A 162 -0.73 11.10 -6.40
C GLY A 162 -1.16 10.61 -7.77
N ALA A 163 -0.31 10.79 -8.77
CA ALA A 163 -0.68 10.59 -10.17
C ALA A 163 -0.93 9.12 -10.56
N SER A 164 -0.33 8.16 -9.85
CA SER A 164 -0.38 6.73 -10.17
C SER A 164 -1.78 6.11 -10.02
N VAL A 165 -2.68 6.75 -9.25
CA VAL A 165 -4.05 6.26 -9.03
C VAL A 165 -5.05 6.73 -10.09
N LYS A 166 -4.72 7.75 -10.90
CA LYS A 166 -5.64 8.36 -11.87
C LYS A 166 -6.31 7.36 -12.82
N PRO A 167 -5.62 6.31 -13.31
CA PRO A 167 -6.25 5.33 -14.20
C PRO A 167 -7.41 4.55 -13.55
N ALA A 168 -7.41 4.38 -12.24
CA ALA A 168 -8.43 3.62 -11.50
C ALA A 168 -9.60 4.50 -11.00
N VAL A 169 -9.55 5.81 -11.26
CA VAL A 169 -10.64 6.78 -10.98
C VAL A 169 -11.16 6.66 -9.53
N PRO A 170 -10.40 7.10 -8.53
CA PRO A 170 -10.86 7.11 -7.12
C PRO A 170 -12.05 8.08 -6.92
N ASP A 171 -12.85 7.86 -5.86
CA ASP A 171 -13.97 8.75 -5.51
C ASP A 171 -13.48 10.17 -5.14
N VAL A 172 -12.34 10.24 -4.47
CA VAL A 172 -11.62 11.49 -4.16
C VAL A 172 -10.18 11.38 -4.63
N PHE A 173 -9.69 12.42 -5.29
CA PHE A 173 -8.29 12.51 -5.71
C PHE A 173 -7.57 13.64 -4.96
N LEU A 174 -6.38 13.33 -4.41
CA LEU A 174 -5.46 14.29 -3.80
C LEU A 174 -4.12 14.24 -4.54
N ASP A 175 -3.52 15.39 -4.79
CA ASP A 175 -2.22 15.43 -5.48
C ASP A 175 -1.08 14.88 -4.60
N ASN A 176 -1.16 15.09 -3.29
CA ASN A 176 -0.18 14.61 -2.32
C ASN A 176 -0.78 14.54 -0.90
N THR A 177 0.02 14.09 0.06
CA THR A 177 -0.42 13.89 1.46
C THR A 177 -0.61 15.19 2.24
N GLU A 178 -0.12 16.33 1.78
CA GLU A 178 -0.36 17.64 2.42
C GLU A 178 -1.83 18.07 2.33
N GLU A 179 -2.56 17.49 1.37
CA GLU A 179 -3.99 17.75 1.16
C GLU A 179 -4.92 16.90 2.05
N LEU A 180 -4.36 16.00 2.87
CA LEU A 180 -5.13 15.18 3.79
C LEU A 180 -5.87 16.05 4.81
N SER A 181 -7.20 16.00 4.79
CA SER A 181 -8.08 16.68 5.72
C SER A 181 -9.39 15.90 5.82
N ILE A 182 -9.83 15.58 7.03
CA ILE A 182 -11.11 14.87 7.26
C ILE A 182 -12.25 15.69 6.67
N GLU A 183 -12.37 16.97 7.03
CA GLU A 183 -13.40 17.88 6.52
C GLU A 183 -13.40 17.96 4.98
N LYS A 184 -12.22 18.10 4.36
CA LYS A 184 -12.12 18.18 2.89
C LYS A 184 -12.63 16.89 2.24
N ILE A 185 -12.23 15.73 2.77
CA ILE A 185 -12.58 14.41 2.21
C ILE A 185 -14.07 14.15 2.36
N GLU A 186 -14.65 14.40 3.54
CA GLU A 186 -16.10 14.27 3.78
C GLU A 186 -16.90 15.19 2.86
N ASN A 187 -16.50 16.44 2.71
CA ASN A 187 -17.12 17.40 1.79
C ASN A 187 -17.06 16.97 0.32
N LEU A 188 -16.07 16.19 -0.09
CA LEU A 188 -15.94 15.67 -1.46
C LEU A 188 -16.76 14.39 -1.68
N LEU A 189 -16.87 13.53 -0.66
CA LEU A 189 -17.59 12.26 -0.74
C LEU A 189 -19.11 12.41 -0.62
N TYR A 190 -19.59 13.36 0.18
CA TYR A 190 -21.01 13.50 0.53
C TYR A 190 -21.68 14.75 -0.11
N LYS A 191 -21.14 15.20 -1.21
CA LYS A 191 -21.78 16.21 -2.08
C LYS A 191 -22.85 15.54 -2.92
#